data_d05e7896a13b1ef384ba9a3beac1e25a
#
_entry.id   d05e7896a13b1ef384ba9a3beac1e25a
#
_cell.length_a   1.000
_cell.length_b   1.000
_cell.length_c   1.000
_cell.angle_alpha   90.00
_cell.angle_beta   90.00
_cell.angle_gamma   90.00
#
_symmetry.space_group_name_H-M   'P 1'
#
loop_
_entity.id
_entity.type
_entity.pdbx_description
1 polymer ?
#
loop_
_entity_poly.entity_id
_entity_poly.type
_entity_poly.pdbx_seq_one_letter_code
_entity_poly.pdbx_strand_id
1 'polypeptide(L)'
;SIEKGSFVAILGHNGSGKSTLAKQFNAVLLPCGGKVWVEGMDTQKEELLLEIRRRVGMVFQNPDNQIVANVVEEDVAFAPENLGVPPLEIRKRVDDALAAVGMSEFTRHAPHLLSGGQKQRVAIAGVIAMDPECIVLDEATAMLDPMGRREVLDTVEQLNREQGMTVILITHHMDEAQDA
;
A
#
# COMPACT_ATOMS: atom_id res chain seq x y z
N SER A 1 10.13 -5.91 16.38
CA SER A 1 8.83 -5.22 16.33
C SER A 1 8.95 -3.96 15.50
N ILE A 2 7.87 -3.58 14.86
CA ILE A 2 7.74 -2.32 14.12
C ILE A 2 6.79 -1.44 14.92
N GLU A 3 7.21 -0.22 15.20
CA GLU A 3 6.40 0.73 15.99
C GLU A 3 5.43 1.50 15.09
N LYS A 4 4.28 1.87 15.65
CA LYS A 4 3.28 2.68 14.94
C LYS A 4 3.87 4.03 14.54
N GLY A 5 3.60 4.47 13.32
CA GLY A 5 4.09 5.71 12.75
C GLY A 5 5.55 5.68 12.29
N SER A 6 6.25 4.55 12.41
CA SER A 6 7.62 4.43 11.90
C SER A 6 7.66 4.22 10.38
N PHE A 7 8.75 4.67 9.76
CA PHE A 7 9.13 4.31 8.41
C PHE A 7 10.25 3.27 8.49
N VAL A 8 10.03 2.07 7.97
CA VAL A 8 10.98 0.94 8.07
C VAL A 8 11.31 0.41 6.68
N ALA A 9 12.59 0.41 6.32
CA ALA A 9 13.06 -0.23 5.10
C ALA A 9 13.59 -1.65 5.38
N ILE A 10 13.11 -2.63 4.62
CA ILE A 10 13.58 -4.01 4.64
C ILE A 10 14.39 -4.28 3.38
N LEU A 11 15.70 -4.41 3.56
CA LEU A 11 16.65 -4.63 2.48
C LEU A 11 17.04 -6.10 2.34
N GLY A 12 17.31 -6.50 1.11
CA GLY A 12 17.87 -7.82 0.81
C GLY A 12 17.82 -8.14 -0.68
N HIS A 13 18.64 -9.07 -1.11
CA HIS A 13 18.67 -9.52 -2.51
C HIS A 13 17.44 -10.37 -2.88
N ASN A 14 17.21 -10.54 -4.18
CA ASN A 14 16.11 -11.35 -4.68
C ASN A 14 16.19 -12.79 -4.15
N GLY A 15 15.05 -13.36 -3.75
CA GLY A 15 14.99 -14.70 -3.16
C GLY A 15 15.33 -14.79 -1.65
N SER A 16 15.63 -13.68 -0.97
CA SER A 16 15.91 -13.69 0.47
C SER A 16 14.67 -13.83 1.37
N GLY A 17 13.46 -13.93 0.80
CA GLY A 17 12.23 -14.13 1.55
C GLY A 17 11.49 -12.84 1.95
N LYS A 18 11.92 -11.67 1.51
CA LYS A 18 11.28 -10.36 1.83
C LYS A 18 9.78 -10.33 1.53
N SER A 19 9.40 -10.70 0.31
CA SER A 19 7.98 -10.71 -0.10
C SER A 19 7.17 -11.76 0.66
N THR A 20 7.80 -12.87 1.07
CA THR A 20 7.16 -13.86 1.94
C THR A 20 6.90 -13.26 3.33
N LEU A 21 7.86 -12.53 3.88
CA LEU A 21 7.70 -11.81 5.14
C LEU A 21 6.63 -10.71 5.03
N ALA A 22 6.66 -9.91 3.94
CA ALA A 22 5.65 -8.87 3.68
C ALA A 22 4.24 -9.41 3.76
N LYS A 23 3.97 -10.51 3.07
CA LYS A 23 2.66 -11.16 3.02
C LYS A 23 2.18 -11.73 4.36
N GLN A 24 3.07 -11.86 5.35
CA GLN A 24 2.69 -12.25 6.71
C GLN A 24 2.18 -11.05 7.52
N PHE A 25 2.59 -9.82 7.20
CA PHE A 25 2.15 -8.62 7.93
C PHE A 25 0.66 -8.33 7.75
N ASN A 26 0.08 -8.68 6.59
CA ASN A 26 -1.37 -8.53 6.35
C ASN A 26 -2.09 -9.89 6.30
N ALA A 27 -1.46 -10.95 6.80
CA ALA A 27 -2.00 -12.30 6.85
C ALA A 27 -2.48 -12.86 5.48
N VAL A 28 -1.83 -12.46 4.37
CA VAL A 28 -1.97 -13.16 3.07
C VAL A 28 -1.29 -14.51 3.11
N LEU A 29 -0.14 -14.58 3.80
CA LEU A 29 0.52 -15.84 4.14
C LEU A 29 0.57 -15.99 5.67
N LEU A 30 0.33 -17.18 6.14
CA LEU A 30 0.46 -17.52 7.56
C LEU A 30 1.85 -18.12 7.84
N PRO A 31 2.43 -17.86 9.01
CA PRO A 31 3.74 -18.43 9.36
C PRO A 31 3.62 -19.95 9.55
N CYS A 32 4.57 -20.70 8.96
CA CYS A 32 4.70 -22.14 9.18
C CYS A 32 5.21 -22.51 10.58
N GLY A 33 5.82 -21.55 11.27
CA GLY A 33 6.32 -21.67 12.64
C GLY A 33 6.49 -20.30 13.29
N GLY A 34 6.40 -20.23 14.61
CA GLY A 34 6.34 -18.95 15.32
C GLY A 34 4.97 -18.28 15.22
N LYS A 35 4.94 -17.00 15.54
CA LYS A 35 3.71 -16.18 15.51
C LYS A 35 3.99 -14.80 14.97
N VAL A 36 3.03 -14.26 14.24
CA VAL A 36 3.00 -12.86 13.81
C VAL A 36 1.80 -12.18 14.46
N TRP A 37 2.06 -11.02 15.05
CA TRP A 37 1.06 -10.21 15.73
C TRP A 37 0.96 -8.85 15.05
N VAL A 38 -0.26 -8.43 14.76
CA VAL A 38 -0.58 -7.12 14.23
C VAL A 38 -1.47 -6.42 15.24
N GLU A 39 -0.97 -5.40 15.90
CA GLU A 39 -1.68 -4.67 16.97
C GLU A 39 -2.33 -5.59 18.02
N GLY A 40 -1.59 -6.60 18.47
CA GLY A 40 -2.08 -7.58 19.44
C GLY A 40 -2.99 -8.67 18.87
N MET A 41 -3.29 -8.63 17.56
CA MET A 41 -4.04 -9.65 16.85
C MET A 41 -3.14 -10.74 16.30
N ASP A 42 -3.39 -11.99 16.65
CA ASP A 42 -2.66 -13.15 16.13
C ASP A 42 -3.13 -13.45 14.69
N THR A 43 -2.20 -13.40 13.73
CA THR A 43 -2.52 -13.65 12.32
C THR A 43 -3.00 -15.08 12.02
N GLN A 44 -2.82 -16.02 12.94
CA GLN A 44 -3.30 -17.40 12.80
C GLN A 44 -4.79 -17.54 13.15
N LYS A 45 -5.42 -16.50 13.73
CA LYS A 45 -6.84 -16.51 14.08
C LYS A 45 -7.70 -16.05 12.90
N GLU A 46 -8.45 -16.98 12.32
CA GLU A 46 -9.24 -16.73 11.11
C GLU A 46 -10.26 -15.59 11.28
N GLU A 47 -10.86 -15.49 12.47
CA GLU A 47 -11.82 -14.44 12.81
C GLU A 47 -11.24 -13.02 12.83
N LEU A 48 -9.90 -12.88 12.92
CA LEU A 48 -9.20 -11.59 12.96
C LEU A 48 -8.63 -11.16 11.59
N LEU A 49 -8.63 -12.06 10.60
CA LEU A 49 -7.97 -11.80 9.32
C LEU A 49 -8.53 -10.58 8.58
N LEU A 50 -9.84 -10.40 8.60
CA LEU A 50 -10.47 -9.25 7.94
C LEU A 50 -10.02 -7.93 8.58
N GLU A 51 -10.00 -7.88 9.90
CA GLU A 51 -9.57 -6.69 10.64
C GLU A 51 -8.08 -6.40 10.42
N ILE A 52 -7.23 -7.42 10.42
CA ILE A 52 -5.80 -7.29 10.12
C ILE A 52 -5.60 -6.70 8.72
N ARG A 53 -6.32 -7.21 7.71
CA ARG A 53 -6.21 -6.74 6.32
C ARG A 53 -6.75 -5.33 6.11
N ARG A 54 -7.68 -4.89 6.93
CA ARG A 54 -8.14 -3.48 6.93
C ARG A 54 -7.07 -2.53 7.48
N ARG A 55 -6.31 -2.97 8.48
CA ARG A 55 -5.28 -2.15 9.15
C ARG A 55 -3.95 -2.13 8.42
N VAL A 56 -3.62 -3.22 7.71
CA VAL A 56 -2.37 -3.35 6.97
C VAL A 56 -2.67 -3.48 5.48
N GLY A 57 -2.54 -2.38 4.77
CA GLY A 57 -2.67 -2.35 3.33
C GLY A 57 -1.40 -2.81 2.63
N MET A 58 -1.54 -3.35 1.41
CA MET A 58 -0.41 -3.87 0.66
C MET A 58 -0.39 -3.36 -0.78
N VAL A 59 0.78 -2.89 -1.21
CA VAL A 59 1.04 -2.44 -2.58
C VAL A 59 2.09 -3.35 -3.19
N PHE A 60 1.79 -3.91 -4.36
CA PHE A 60 2.63 -4.89 -5.04
C PHE A 60 3.53 -4.24 -6.10
N GLN A 61 4.53 -5.00 -6.54
CA GLN A 61 5.51 -4.59 -7.53
C GLN A 61 4.88 -4.13 -8.85
N ASN A 62 3.87 -4.85 -9.34
CA ASN A 62 3.20 -4.54 -10.60
C ASN A 62 1.80 -3.97 -10.35
N PRO A 63 1.58 -2.66 -10.59
CA PRO A 63 0.28 -2.04 -10.37
C PRO A 63 -0.82 -2.59 -11.30
N ASP A 64 -0.48 -3.10 -12.49
CA ASP A 64 -1.48 -3.68 -13.41
C ASP A 64 -2.12 -4.96 -12.85
N ASN A 65 -1.48 -5.63 -11.89
CA ASN A 65 -2.06 -6.77 -11.18
C ASN A 65 -2.97 -6.37 -10.01
N GLN A 66 -2.91 -5.11 -9.60
CA GLN A 66 -3.66 -4.58 -8.45
C GLN A 66 -4.85 -3.72 -8.89
N ILE A 67 -4.68 -2.94 -9.97
CA ILE A 67 -5.73 -2.11 -10.56
C ILE A 67 -6.71 -3.01 -11.32
N VAL A 68 -8.00 -2.95 -10.97
CA VAL A 68 -9.04 -3.84 -11.52
C VAL A 68 -10.13 -3.08 -12.29
N ALA A 69 -10.32 -1.79 -12.04
CA ALA A 69 -11.35 -0.98 -12.69
C ALA A 69 -10.83 -0.27 -13.96
N ASN A 70 -11.76 0.18 -14.79
CA ASN A 70 -11.47 0.90 -16.04
C ASN A 70 -11.33 2.41 -15.84
N VAL A 71 -11.68 2.93 -14.67
CA VAL A 71 -11.61 4.34 -14.28
C VAL A 71 -10.93 4.44 -12.94
N VAL A 72 -10.04 5.43 -12.77
CA VAL A 72 -9.24 5.62 -11.56
C VAL A 72 -10.11 5.74 -10.30
N GLU A 73 -11.15 6.57 -10.30
CA GLU A 73 -12.03 6.75 -9.14
C GLU A 73 -12.77 5.47 -8.75
N GLU A 74 -13.16 4.65 -9.73
CA GLU A 74 -13.82 3.37 -9.48
C GLU A 74 -12.85 2.36 -8.85
N ASP A 75 -11.58 2.37 -9.27
CA ASP A 75 -10.56 1.51 -8.72
C ASP A 75 -10.25 1.85 -7.25
N VAL A 76 -10.11 3.14 -6.95
CA VAL A 76 -9.88 3.61 -5.59
C VAL A 76 -11.10 3.37 -4.69
N ALA A 77 -12.32 3.42 -5.22
CA ALA A 77 -13.56 3.13 -4.51
C ALA A 77 -13.76 1.63 -4.22
N PHE A 78 -13.14 0.75 -5.01
CA PHE A 78 -13.39 -0.69 -4.97
C PHE A 78 -13.23 -1.33 -3.58
N ALA A 79 -12.17 -0.99 -2.87
CA ALA A 79 -11.91 -1.57 -1.55
C ALA A 79 -12.88 -1.04 -0.47
N PRO A 80 -13.12 0.28 -0.33
CA PRO A 80 -14.13 0.81 0.57
C PRO A 80 -15.55 0.26 0.30
N GLU A 81 -15.93 0.09 -0.98
CA GLU A 81 -17.21 -0.51 -1.35
C GLU A 81 -17.36 -1.94 -0.83
N ASN A 82 -16.32 -2.76 -1.01
CA ASN A 82 -16.30 -4.14 -0.51
C ASN A 82 -16.32 -4.22 1.03
N LEU A 83 -15.87 -3.17 1.71
CA LEU A 83 -15.94 -3.07 3.16
C LEU A 83 -17.29 -2.55 3.66
N GLY A 84 -18.24 -2.22 2.77
CA GLY A 84 -19.57 -1.73 3.10
C GLY A 84 -19.58 -0.30 3.64
N VAL A 85 -18.59 0.52 3.27
CA VAL A 85 -18.54 1.93 3.64
C VAL A 85 -19.71 2.67 2.97
N PRO A 86 -20.41 3.60 3.66
CA PRO A 86 -21.51 4.36 3.07
C PRO A 86 -21.08 5.17 1.84
N PRO A 87 -21.92 5.29 0.77
CA PRO A 87 -21.53 5.92 -0.50
C PRO A 87 -20.99 7.35 -0.39
N LEU A 88 -21.55 8.17 0.50
CA LEU A 88 -21.08 9.54 0.72
C LEU A 88 -19.68 9.57 1.34
N GLU A 89 -19.39 8.63 2.22
CA GLU A 89 -18.07 8.48 2.83
C GLU A 89 -17.05 7.92 1.82
N ILE A 90 -17.46 6.97 0.97
CA ILE A 90 -16.61 6.45 -0.13
C ILE A 90 -16.15 7.61 -1.02
N ARG A 91 -17.08 8.47 -1.45
CA ARG A 91 -16.72 9.62 -2.30
C ARG A 91 -15.65 10.50 -1.65
N LYS A 92 -15.85 10.82 -0.37
CA LYS A 92 -14.86 11.62 0.37
C LYS A 92 -13.51 10.90 0.46
N ARG A 93 -13.50 9.61 0.81
CA ARG A 93 -12.25 8.82 0.92
C ARG A 93 -11.50 8.73 -0.40
N VAL A 94 -12.21 8.58 -1.52
CA VAL A 94 -11.63 8.57 -2.87
C VAL A 94 -10.97 9.91 -3.20
N ASP A 95 -11.69 11.01 -2.97
CA ASP A 95 -11.18 12.35 -3.25
C ASP A 95 -9.96 12.68 -2.38
N ASP A 96 -10.02 12.37 -1.07
CA ASP A 96 -8.93 12.57 -0.13
C ASP A 96 -7.70 11.68 -0.48
N ALA A 97 -7.92 10.42 -0.84
CA ALA A 97 -6.86 9.49 -1.23
C ALA A 97 -6.15 9.93 -2.52
N LEU A 98 -6.91 10.32 -3.55
CA LEU A 98 -6.33 10.80 -4.81
C LEU A 98 -5.59 12.13 -4.62
N ALA A 99 -6.07 13.00 -3.74
CA ALA A 99 -5.37 14.23 -3.40
C ALA A 99 -4.05 13.94 -2.67
N ALA A 100 -4.05 13.02 -1.72
CA ALA A 100 -2.86 12.65 -0.95
C ALA A 100 -1.72 12.07 -1.80
N VAL A 101 -2.05 11.41 -2.92
CA VAL A 101 -1.04 10.88 -3.86
C VAL A 101 -0.81 11.77 -5.09
N GLY A 102 -1.39 12.98 -5.12
CA GLY A 102 -1.24 13.92 -6.23
C GLY A 102 -1.87 13.47 -7.55
N MET A 103 -2.99 12.73 -7.48
CA MET A 103 -3.67 12.14 -8.64
C MET A 103 -5.08 12.70 -8.89
N SER A 104 -5.47 13.80 -8.25
CA SER A 104 -6.81 14.39 -8.36
C SER A 104 -7.23 14.73 -9.80
N GLU A 105 -6.29 15.17 -10.65
CA GLU A 105 -6.57 15.50 -12.05
C GLU A 105 -6.87 14.25 -12.90
N PHE A 106 -6.47 13.08 -12.43
CA PHE A 106 -6.61 11.81 -13.15
C PHE A 106 -7.83 10.99 -12.72
N THR A 107 -8.70 11.53 -11.86
CA THR A 107 -9.85 10.86 -11.27
C THR A 107 -10.71 10.09 -12.29
N ARG A 108 -10.95 10.69 -13.45
CA ARG A 108 -11.79 10.11 -14.53
C ARG A 108 -10.99 9.47 -15.66
N HIS A 109 -9.67 9.35 -15.51
CA HIS A 109 -8.84 8.72 -16.52
C HIS A 109 -8.93 7.20 -16.47
N ALA A 110 -8.68 6.58 -17.62
CA ALA A 110 -8.50 5.15 -17.68
C ALA A 110 -7.08 4.79 -17.23
N PRO A 111 -6.91 3.81 -16.33
CA PRO A 111 -5.58 3.45 -15.81
C PRO A 111 -4.55 3.08 -16.88
N HIS A 112 -4.96 2.50 -18.00
CA HIS A 112 -4.05 2.12 -19.07
C HIS A 112 -3.40 3.33 -19.80
N LEU A 113 -3.92 4.56 -19.59
CA LEU A 113 -3.34 5.80 -20.13
C LEU A 113 -2.30 6.42 -19.19
N LEU A 114 -2.12 5.88 -18.01
CA LEU A 114 -1.21 6.40 -16.99
C LEU A 114 0.21 5.83 -17.14
N SER A 115 1.21 6.62 -16.72
CA SER A 115 2.59 6.11 -16.57
C SER A 115 2.68 5.08 -15.45
N GLY A 116 3.77 4.30 -15.39
CA GLY A 116 3.99 3.31 -14.33
C GLY A 116 3.95 3.94 -12.94
N GLY A 117 4.60 5.09 -12.73
CA GLY A 117 4.59 5.82 -11.45
C GLY A 117 3.19 6.33 -11.09
N GLN A 118 2.43 6.84 -12.06
CA GLN A 118 1.04 7.24 -11.85
C GLN A 118 0.14 6.06 -11.47
N LYS A 119 0.27 4.92 -12.15
CA LYS A 119 -0.47 3.69 -11.80
C LYS A 119 -0.13 3.23 -10.38
N GLN A 120 1.14 3.30 -9.99
CA GLN A 120 1.56 2.92 -8.64
C GLN A 120 0.95 3.84 -7.59
N ARG A 121 0.90 5.15 -7.84
CA ARG A 121 0.22 6.11 -6.95
C ARG A 121 -1.29 5.86 -6.87
N VAL A 122 -1.93 5.45 -7.97
CA VAL A 122 -3.35 5.03 -7.95
C VAL A 122 -3.53 3.77 -7.09
N ALA A 123 -2.64 2.78 -7.22
CA ALA A 123 -2.67 1.59 -6.36
C ALA A 123 -2.50 1.94 -4.87
N ILE A 124 -1.61 2.89 -4.55
CA ILE A 124 -1.47 3.43 -3.19
C ILE A 124 -2.76 4.13 -2.76
N ALA A 125 -3.37 4.96 -3.61
CA ALA A 125 -4.65 5.61 -3.29
C ALA A 125 -5.75 4.59 -2.96
N GLY A 126 -5.87 3.50 -3.73
CA GLY A 126 -6.80 2.41 -3.45
C GLY A 126 -6.59 1.76 -2.08
N VAL A 127 -5.33 1.66 -1.65
CA VAL A 127 -4.99 1.14 -0.32
C VAL A 127 -5.35 2.13 0.78
N ILE A 128 -4.93 3.40 0.66
CA ILE A 128 -5.18 4.41 1.71
C ILE A 128 -6.65 4.82 1.83
N ALA A 129 -7.47 4.62 0.78
CA ALA A 129 -8.91 4.83 0.85
C ALA A 129 -9.62 3.88 1.84
N MET A 130 -8.98 2.77 2.21
CA MET A 130 -9.45 1.89 3.29
C MET A 130 -9.19 2.45 4.69
N ASP A 131 -8.42 3.54 4.80
CA ASP A 131 -7.96 4.15 6.06
C ASP A 131 -7.11 3.17 6.91
N PRO A 132 -6.03 2.59 6.33
CA PRO A 132 -5.19 1.65 7.06
C PRO A 132 -4.24 2.37 8.02
N GLU A 133 -3.76 1.64 9.04
CA GLU A 133 -2.75 2.15 9.98
C GLU A 133 -1.31 1.90 9.50
N CYS A 134 -1.15 0.96 8.58
CA CYS A 134 0.13 0.58 8.00
C CYS A 134 -0.01 0.29 6.51
N ILE A 135 0.98 0.72 5.72
CA ILE A 135 1.13 0.35 4.32
C ILE A 135 2.44 -0.41 4.11
N VAL A 136 2.35 -1.54 3.43
CA VAL A 136 3.49 -2.37 3.03
C VAL A 136 3.70 -2.25 1.53
N LEU A 137 4.87 -1.77 1.12
CA LEU A 137 5.24 -1.67 -0.29
C LEU A 137 6.21 -2.82 -0.62
N ASP A 138 5.71 -3.84 -1.31
CA ASP A 138 6.49 -5.02 -1.70
C ASP A 138 7.13 -4.81 -3.08
N GLU A 139 8.35 -4.26 -3.08
CA GLU A 139 9.11 -3.90 -4.29
C GLU A 139 8.31 -2.99 -5.24
N ALA A 140 7.46 -2.13 -4.69
CA ALA A 140 6.51 -1.31 -5.44
C ALA A 140 7.16 -0.29 -6.40
N THR A 141 8.45 -0.04 -6.28
CA THR A 141 9.24 0.87 -7.12
C THR A 141 10.10 0.16 -8.17
N ALA A 142 10.23 -1.18 -8.08
CA ALA A 142 11.21 -1.94 -8.87
C ALA A 142 11.00 -1.88 -10.40
N MET A 143 9.75 -1.66 -10.85
CA MET A 143 9.41 -1.57 -12.29
C MET A 143 9.34 -0.14 -12.81
N LEU A 144 9.70 0.86 -11.99
CA LEU A 144 9.56 2.27 -12.32
C LEU A 144 10.88 2.84 -12.84
N ASP A 145 10.76 3.82 -13.72
CA ASP A 145 11.88 4.69 -14.08
C ASP A 145 12.31 5.55 -12.87
N PRO A 146 13.50 6.17 -12.89
CA PRO A 146 14.00 6.92 -11.74
C PRO A 146 13.08 8.04 -11.26
N MET A 147 12.36 8.70 -12.18
CA MET A 147 11.43 9.77 -11.84
C MET A 147 10.18 9.23 -11.13
N GLY A 148 9.53 8.22 -11.72
CA GLY A 148 8.35 7.56 -11.13
C GLY A 148 8.66 6.91 -9.78
N ARG A 149 9.87 6.38 -9.60
CA ARG A 149 10.35 5.85 -8.32
C ARG A 149 10.39 6.94 -7.26
N ARG A 150 11.01 8.09 -7.55
CA ARG A 150 11.08 9.21 -6.63
C ARG A 150 9.68 9.73 -6.26
N GLU A 151 8.80 9.90 -7.25
CA GLU A 151 7.43 10.34 -7.00
C GLU A 151 6.65 9.41 -6.04
N VAL A 152 6.85 8.09 -6.15
CA VAL A 152 6.23 7.12 -5.25
C VAL A 152 6.84 7.19 -3.85
N LEU A 153 8.16 7.30 -3.72
CA LEU A 153 8.84 7.42 -2.43
C LEU A 153 8.45 8.71 -1.72
N ASP A 154 8.49 9.85 -2.41
CA ASP A 154 8.05 11.15 -1.87
C ASP A 154 6.60 11.07 -1.36
N THR A 155 5.72 10.37 -2.11
CA THR A 155 4.32 10.17 -1.72
C THR A 155 4.21 9.39 -0.40
N VAL A 156 4.90 8.27 -0.24
CA VAL A 156 4.79 7.46 0.98
C VAL A 156 5.49 8.10 2.17
N GLU A 157 6.57 8.87 1.95
CA GLU A 157 7.18 9.68 2.99
C GLU A 157 6.23 10.76 3.50
N GLN A 158 5.53 11.44 2.58
CA GLN A 158 4.53 12.44 2.93
C GLN A 158 3.40 11.83 3.76
N LEU A 159 2.87 10.67 3.36
CA LEU A 159 1.85 9.93 4.11
C LEU A 159 2.33 9.59 5.53
N ASN A 160 3.58 9.15 5.69
CA ASN A 160 4.14 8.88 7.00
C ASN A 160 4.25 10.15 7.85
N ARG A 161 4.81 11.24 7.31
CA ARG A 161 5.05 12.48 8.06
C ARG A 161 3.77 13.23 8.42
N GLU A 162 2.82 13.33 7.49
CA GLU A 162 1.63 14.16 7.65
C GLU A 162 0.47 13.41 8.32
N GLN A 163 0.33 12.11 8.05
CA GLN A 163 -0.77 11.29 8.55
C GLN A 163 -0.37 10.34 9.66
N GLY A 164 0.94 10.23 9.98
CA GLY A 164 1.44 9.30 10.98
C GLY A 164 1.28 7.83 10.59
N MET A 165 1.11 7.55 9.29
CA MET A 165 0.95 6.19 8.77
C MET A 165 2.25 5.40 8.95
N THR A 166 2.16 4.17 9.42
CA THR A 166 3.32 3.27 9.44
C THR A 166 3.63 2.82 8.01
N VAL A 167 4.89 2.94 7.60
CA VAL A 167 5.34 2.52 6.27
C VAL A 167 6.38 1.42 6.38
N ILE A 168 6.17 0.33 5.66
CA ILE A 168 7.14 -0.76 5.50
C ILE A 168 7.51 -0.85 4.03
N LEU A 169 8.71 -0.39 3.70
CA LEU A 169 9.26 -0.42 2.35
C LEU A 169 10.16 -1.64 2.18
N ILE A 170 9.79 -2.53 1.27
CA ILE A 170 10.63 -3.67 0.88
C ILE A 170 11.27 -3.36 -0.45
N THR A 171 12.59 -3.35 -0.47
CA THR A 171 13.35 -3.03 -1.67
C THR A 171 14.68 -3.80 -1.71
N HIS A 172 15.26 -3.90 -2.90
CA HIS A 172 16.64 -4.35 -3.10
C HIS A 172 17.58 -3.17 -3.47
N HIS A 173 17.02 -1.95 -3.56
CA HIS A 173 17.76 -0.73 -3.85
C HIS A 173 18.21 -0.06 -2.55
N MET A 174 19.54 0.11 -2.39
CA MET A 174 20.14 0.69 -1.17
C MET A 174 19.84 2.19 -1.03
N ASP A 175 19.73 2.89 -2.14
CA ASP A 175 19.42 4.32 -2.22
C ASP A 175 18.03 4.65 -1.64
N GLU A 176 17.04 3.79 -1.90
CA GLU A 176 15.69 3.97 -1.34
C GLU A 176 15.62 3.82 0.19
N ALA A 177 16.59 3.14 0.78
CA ALA A 177 16.65 2.94 2.22
C ALA A 177 17.48 4.00 2.95
N GLN A 178 18.22 4.85 2.22
CA GLN A 178 18.97 5.94 2.84
C GLN A 178 18.11 7.19 3.05
N ASP A 179 17.03 7.31 2.28
CA ASP A 179 16.08 8.41 2.37
C ASP A 179 14.90 8.08 3.33
N ALA A 180 14.88 6.83 3.90
CA ALA A 180 13.85 6.31 4.82
C ALA A 180 14.24 6.51 6.36
#